data_fc2f8197fbd98c1e375e774954a5d74f
#
_entry.id   fc2f8197fbd98c1e375e774954a5d74f
#
_cell.length_a   1.000
_cell.length_b   1.000
_cell.length_c   1.000
_cell.angle_alpha   90.00
_cell.angle_beta   90.00
_cell.angle_gamma   90.00
#
_symmetry.space_group_name_H-M   'P 1'
#
loop_
_entity.id
_entity.type
_entity.pdbx_description
1 polymer ?
#
loop_
_entity_poly.entity_id
_entity_poly.type
_entity_poly.pdbx_seq_one_letter_code
_entity_poly.pdbx_strand_id
1 'polypeptide(L)'
;GHLVELTEGGADYSFECIGNTTVMRQALECCHKGWGESIIIGVAVAGQEISTRPFQLVTGRSWRGTAFGGANGRTDVPEIVNWYMEGKIDIDSMITHTLSLEEINTGFDLMHSGESIRSVVIY
;
A
#
# COMPACT_ATOMS: atom_id res chain seq x y z
N GLY A 1 -13.12 -8.25 -14.87
CA GLY A 1 -13.72 -8.70 -13.63
C GLY A 1 -14.50 -7.58 -12.94
N HIS A 2 -15.08 -7.86 -11.79
CA HIS A 2 -16.04 -6.98 -11.10
C HIS A 2 -15.59 -5.51 -10.93
N LEU A 3 -14.32 -5.25 -10.60
CA LEU A 3 -13.80 -3.87 -10.49
C LEU A 3 -13.83 -3.13 -11.82
N VAL A 4 -13.51 -3.80 -12.92
CA VAL A 4 -13.53 -3.19 -14.26
C VAL A 4 -14.97 -2.84 -14.68
N GLU A 5 -15.93 -3.65 -14.31
CA GLU A 5 -17.36 -3.38 -14.55
C GLU A 5 -17.85 -2.21 -13.69
N LEU A 6 -17.49 -2.20 -12.40
CA LEU A 6 -17.86 -1.15 -11.45
C LEU A 6 -17.29 0.22 -11.83
N THR A 7 -16.12 0.25 -12.46
CA THR A 7 -15.41 1.47 -12.89
C THR A 7 -15.60 1.78 -14.37
N GLU A 8 -16.57 1.12 -15.04
CA GLU A 8 -16.92 1.36 -16.45
C GLU A 8 -15.72 1.27 -17.41
N GLY A 9 -14.81 0.33 -17.18
CA GLY A 9 -13.66 0.08 -18.06
C GLY A 9 -12.31 -0.05 -17.36
N GLY A 10 -12.25 0.21 -16.08
CA GLY A 10 -11.08 0.10 -15.23
C GLY A 10 -10.80 1.38 -14.44
N ALA A 11 -10.07 1.23 -13.35
CA ALA A 11 -9.67 2.36 -12.50
C ALA A 11 -8.54 3.17 -13.16
N ASP A 12 -8.54 4.48 -12.97
CA ASP A 12 -7.43 5.34 -13.41
C ASP A 12 -6.17 5.03 -12.60
N TYR A 13 -6.33 4.80 -11.30
CA TYR A 13 -5.25 4.45 -10.37
C TYR A 13 -5.61 3.26 -9.51
N SER A 14 -4.64 2.40 -9.25
CA SER A 14 -4.73 1.36 -8.22
C SER A 14 -3.48 1.38 -7.34
N PHE A 15 -3.65 1.08 -6.05
CA PHE A 15 -2.58 1.07 -5.07
C PHE A 15 -2.50 -0.30 -4.41
N GLU A 16 -1.39 -0.99 -4.59
CA GLU A 16 -1.14 -2.25 -3.89
C GLU A 16 -0.27 -1.97 -2.66
N CYS A 17 -0.83 -2.20 -1.47
CA CYS A 17 -0.22 -1.83 -0.18
C CYS A 17 0.04 -3.05 0.73
N ILE A 18 -0.16 -4.27 0.22
CA ILE A 18 -0.07 -5.53 0.99
C ILE A 18 1.30 -6.19 0.82
N GLY A 19 1.88 -6.09 -0.38
CA GLY A 19 3.09 -6.82 -0.77
C GLY A 19 2.80 -8.22 -1.32
N ASN A 20 1.63 -8.44 -1.92
CA ASN A 20 1.25 -9.71 -2.49
C ASN A 20 1.34 -9.68 -4.03
N THR A 21 2.19 -10.53 -4.62
CA THR A 21 2.45 -10.53 -6.07
C THR A 21 1.22 -10.85 -6.92
N THR A 22 0.28 -11.66 -6.40
CA THR A 22 -0.99 -11.92 -7.07
C THR A 22 -1.88 -10.68 -7.06
N VAL A 23 -1.93 -9.96 -5.92
CA VAL A 23 -2.69 -8.71 -5.80
C VAL A 23 -2.06 -7.61 -6.64
N MET A 24 -0.72 -7.52 -6.72
CA MET A 24 -0.02 -6.60 -7.62
C MET A 24 -0.44 -6.77 -9.07
N ARG A 25 -0.56 -8.03 -9.53
CA ARG A 25 -1.07 -8.33 -10.87
C ARG A 25 -2.54 -7.93 -11.04
N GLN A 26 -3.39 -8.26 -10.07
CA GLN A 26 -4.81 -7.89 -10.10
C GLN A 26 -5.00 -6.37 -10.10
N ALA A 27 -4.18 -5.65 -9.34
CA ALA A 27 -4.16 -4.20 -9.29
C ALA A 27 -3.85 -3.57 -10.67
N LEU A 28 -2.87 -4.11 -11.41
CA LEU A 28 -2.63 -3.70 -12.79
C LEU A 28 -3.81 -4.04 -13.71
N GLU A 29 -4.31 -5.28 -13.62
CA GLU A 29 -5.33 -5.78 -14.53
C GLU A 29 -6.71 -5.12 -14.33
N CYS A 30 -6.97 -4.50 -13.16
CA CYS A 30 -8.17 -3.71 -12.93
C CYS A 30 -8.09 -2.26 -13.39
N CYS A 31 -6.90 -1.78 -13.78
CA CYS A 31 -6.74 -0.43 -14.31
C CYS A 31 -7.30 -0.28 -15.73
N HIS A 32 -7.65 0.95 -16.08
CA HIS A 32 -8.17 1.28 -17.41
C HIS A 32 -7.11 1.07 -18.50
N LYS A 33 -7.55 0.55 -19.64
CA LYS A 33 -6.70 0.47 -20.84
C LYS A 33 -6.43 1.88 -21.37
N GLY A 34 -5.20 2.14 -21.79
CA GLY A 34 -4.80 3.40 -22.39
C GLY A 34 -4.05 4.33 -21.44
N TRP A 35 -4.44 4.41 -20.17
CA TRP A 35 -3.81 5.35 -19.22
C TRP A 35 -3.74 4.85 -17.77
N GLY A 36 -4.41 3.76 -17.41
CA GLY A 36 -4.47 3.30 -16.03
C GLY A 36 -3.11 2.97 -15.42
N GLU A 37 -2.85 3.44 -14.22
CA GLU A 37 -1.59 3.31 -13.51
C GLU A 37 -1.77 2.51 -12.22
N SER A 38 -0.96 1.46 -12.04
CA SER A 38 -0.93 0.66 -10.83
C SER A 38 0.35 0.95 -10.04
N ILE A 39 0.19 1.47 -8.82
CA ILE A 39 1.27 1.86 -7.94
C ILE A 39 1.52 0.72 -6.93
N ILE A 40 2.73 0.18 -6.93
CA ILE A 40 3.16 -0.83 -5.99
C ILE A 40 3.84 -0.13 -4.81
N ILE A 41 3.24 -0.26 -3.63
CA ILE A 41 3.71 0.28 -2.35
C ILE A 41 4.10 -0.86 -1.41
N GLY A 42 3.34 -1.96 -1.44
CA GLY A 42 3.58 -3.14 -0.62
C GLY A 42 4.91 -3.83 -0.94
N VAL A 43 5.57 -4.36 0.08
CA VAL A 43 6.85 -5.04 -0.05
C VAL A 43 6.63 -6.54 -0.06
N ALA A 44 6.87 -7.17 -1.20
CA ALA A 44 6.80 -8.63 -1.33
C ALA A 44 8.00 -9.31 -0.64
N VAL A 45 7.83 -10.56 -0.29
CA VAL A 45 8.89 -11.40 0.27
C VAL A 45 10.05 -11.50 -0.72
N ALA A 46 11.28 -11.47 -0.22
CA ALA A 46 12.49 -11.54 -1.04
C ALA A 46 12.46 -12.77 -1.98
N GLY A 47 12.84 -12.55 -3.24
CA GLY A 47 12.84 -13.59 -4.28
C GLY A 47 11.51 -13.82 -4.98
N GLN A 48 10.43 -13.16 -4.56
CA GLN A 48 9.17 -13.20 -5.32
C GLN A 48 9.22 -12.26 -6.53
N GLU A 49 8.58 -12.68 -7.59
CA GLU A 49 8.50 -11.93 -8.85
C GLU A 49 7.04 -11.64 -9.20
N ILE A 50 6.82 -10.50 -9.83
CA ILE A 50 5.51 -10.17 -10.43
C ILE A 50 5.53 -10.52 -11.91
N SER A 51 4.39 -11.00 -12.43
CA SER A 51 4.24 -11.31 -13.84
C SER A 51 2.87 -10.91 -14.35
N THR A 52 2.82 -10.47 -15.59
CA THR A 52 1.57 -10.19 -16.29
C THR A 52 1.71 -10.52 -17.76
N ARG A 53 0.58 -10.60 -18.47
CA ARG A 53 0.60 -10.73 -19.92
C ARG A 53 1.13 -9.44 -20.54
N PRO A 54 2.09 -9.48 -21.48
CA PRO A 54 2.64 -8.28 -22.12
C PRO A 54 1.56 -7.35 -22.70
N PHE A 55 0.44 -7.94 -23.15
CA PHE A 55 -0.68 -7.18 -23.69
C PHE A 55 -1.31 -6.20 -22.68
N GLN A 56 -1.19 -6.45 -21.38
CA GLN A 56 -1.65 -5.52 -20.35
C GLN A 56 -0.89 -4.19 -20.41
N LEU A 57 0.41 -4.25 -20.67
CA LEU A 57 1.27 -3.06 -20.78
C LEU A 57 1.19 -2.43 -22.16
N VAL A 58 1.17 -3.23 -23.23
CA VAL A 58 1.04 -2.74 -24.62
C VAL A 58 -0.25 -1.94 -24.81
N THR A 59 -1.31 -2.28 -24.08
CA THR A 59 -2.57 -1.53 -24.12
C THR A 59 -2.60 -0.28 -23.24
N GLY A 60 -1.43 0.18 -22.75
CA GLY A 60 -1.27 1.49 -22.13
C GLY A 60 -1.38 1.52 -20.61
N ARG A 61 -1.51 0.36 -19.95
CA ARG A 61 -1.40 0.30 -18.50
C ARG A 61 0.06 0.44 -18.07
N SER A 62 0.27 0.98 -16.87
CA SER A 62 1.61 1.13 -16.29
C SER A 62 1.68 0.50 -14.91
N TRP A 63 2.78 -0.23 -14.64
CA TRP A 63 3.23 -0.48 -13.27
C TRP A 63 4.24 0.56 -12.86
N ARG A 64 4.06 1.10 -11.68
CA ARG A 64 4.96 2.09 -11.11
C ARG A 64 5.30 1.74 -9.66
N GLY A 65 6.55 1.86 -9.31
CA GLY A 65 7.02 1.80 -7.95
C GLY A 65 7.47 3.17 -7.47
N THR A 66 7.68 3.29 -6.16
CA THR A 66 8.24 4.49 -5.55
C THR A 66 9.01 4.12 -4.29
N ALA A 67 10.20 4.68 -4.14
CA ALA A 67 10.96 4.55 -2.91
C ALA A 67 10.49 5.60 -1.91
N PHE A 68 10.01 5.17 -0.75
CA PHE A 68 9.52 6.06 0.32
C PHE A 68 8.48 7.09 -0.15
N GLY A 69 7.57 6.67 -1.06
CA GLY A 69 6.56 7.57 -1.63
C GLY A 69 7.12 8.66 -2.55
N GLY A 70 8.39 8.60 -2.94
CA GLY A 70 9.09 9.67 -3.65
C GLY A 70 9.44 10.86 -2.77
N ALA A 71 9.28 10.72 -1.44
CA ALA A 71 9.45 11.81 -0.49
C ALA A 71 10.93 12.21 -0.29
N ASN A 72 11.17 13.49 -0.11
CA ASN A 72 12.38 14.00 0.48
C ASN A 72 12.22 14.00 2.02
N GLY A 73 12.79 12.98 2.68
CA GLY A 73 12.56 12.77 4.11
C GLY A 73 12.92 13.95 5.02
N ARG A 74 13.86 14.81 4.61
CA ARG A 74 14.24 15.99 5.41
C ARG A 74 13.22 17.12 5.39
N THR A 75 12.45 17.23 4.30
CA THR A 75 11.41 18.27 4.13
C THR A 75 10.02 17.70 4.38
N ASP A 76 9.72 16.54 3.81
CA ASP A 76 8.36 16.04 3.76
C ASP A 76 7.93 15.38 5.08
N VAL A 77 8.87 14.76 5.83
CA VAL A 77 8.53 14.20 7.15
C VAL A 77 8.12 15.29 8.15
N PRO A 78 8.87 16.39 8.31
CA PRO A 78 8.42 17.53 9.14
C PRO A 78 7.07 18.10 8.68
N GLU A 79 6.80 18.16 7.38
CA GLU A 79 5.53 18.64 6.85
C GLU A 79 4.37 17.71 7.23
N ILE A 80 4.56 16.39 7.10
CA ILE A 80 3.56 15.39 7.52
C ILE A 80 3.29 15.50 9.03
N VAL A 81 4.34 15.70 9.85
CA VAL A 81 4.18 15.93 11.30
C VAL A 81 3.35 17.19 11.55
N ASN A 82 3.61 18.28 10.81
CA ASN A 82 2.81 19.50 10.94
C ASN A 82 1.34 19.27 10.56
N TRP A 83 1.06 18.51 9.50
CA TRP A 83 -0.31 18.14 9.12
C TRP A 83 -1.02 17.35 10.22
N TYR A 84 -0.31 16.45 10.89
CA TYR A 84 -0.85 15.74 12.05
C TYR A 84 -1.14 16.69 13.20
N MET A 85 -0.18 17.56 13.57
CA MET A 85 -0.34 18.54 14.67
C MET A 85 -1.46 19.54 14.40
N GLU A 86 -1.73 19.85 13.14
CA GLU A 86 -2.81 20.74 12.69
C GLU A 86 -4.16 20.00 12.54
N GLY A 87 -4.20 18.69 12.78
CA GLY A 87 -5.41 17.87 12.63
C GLY A 87 -5.86 17.65 11.19
N LYS A 88 -4.97 17.85 10.20
CA LYS A 88 -5.25 17.62 8.78
C LYS A 88 -5.23 16.14 8.40
N ILE A 89 -4.49 15.33 9.15
CA ILE A 89 -4.41 13.88 8.99
C ILE A 89 -4.66 13.21 10.34
N ASP A 90 -5.41 12.12 10.33
CA ASP A 90 -5.67 11.29 11.50
C ASP A 90 -4.72 10.07 11.48
N ILE A 91 -3.80 10.02 12.43
CA ILE A 91 -2.87 8.89 12.61
C ILE A 91 -3.25 8.10 13.86
N ASP A 92 -3.82 8.75 14.87
CA ASP A 92 -4.13 8.12 16.16
C ASP A 92 -5.14 6.98 16.03
N SER A 93 -6.13 7.13 15.15
CA SER A 93 -7.13 6.08 14.88
C SER A 93 -6.52 4.81 14.26
N MET A 94 -5.32 4.89 13.71
CA MET A 94 -4.59 3.74 13.15
C MET A 94 -3.91 2.91 14.25
N ILE A 95 -3.72 3.45 15.47
CA ILE A 95 -3.14 2.74 16.61
C ILE A 95 -4.22 1.85 17.22
N THR A 96 -4.23 0.59 16.82
CA THR A 96 -5.23 -0.38 17.29
C THR A 96 -4.83 -1.11 18.55
N HIS A 97 -3.53 -1.20 18.84
CA HIS A 97 -3.00 -1.91 20.00
C HIS A 97 -1.84 -1.14 20.62
N THR A 98 -1.86 -1.07 21.95
CA THR A 98 -0.77 -0.55 22.77
C THR A 98 -0.25 -1.69 23.64
N LEU A 99 1.04 -1.97 23.57
CA LEU A 99 1.68 -3.13 24.17
C LEU A 99 2.86 -2.68 25.02
N SER A 100 3.20 -3.49 26.02
CA SER A 100 4.48 -3.40 26.73
C SER A 100 5.59 -4.08 25.91
N LEU A 101 6.85 -3.88 26.31
CA LEU A 101 7.99 -4.54 25.65
C LEU A 101 7.92 -6.07 25.77
N GLU A 102 7.42 -6.58 26.90
CA GLU A 102 7.25 -8.01 27.14
C GLU A 102 6.24 -8.65 26.19
N GLU A 103 5.30 -7.86 25.68
CA GLU A 103 4.24 -8.31 24.77
C GLU A 103 4.61 -8.16 23.28
N ILE A 104 5.89 -7.89 22.96
CA ILE A 104 6.30 -7.63 21.56
C ILE A 104 5.97 -8.79 20.62
N ASN A 105 6.06 -10.04 21.09
CA ASN A 105 5.70 -11.21 20.28
C ASN A 105 4.20 -11.24 19.97
N THR A 106 3.35 -10.85 20.93
CA THR A 106 1.91 -10.68 20.69
C THR A 106 1.66 -9.66 19.59
N GLY A 107 2.43 -8.58 19.56
CA GLY A 107 2.35 -7.58 18.46
C GLY A 107 2.66 -8.19 17.10
N PHE A 108 3.64 -9.07 16.98
CA PHE A 108 3.92 -9.80 15.73
C PHE A 108 2.79 -10.77 15.36
N ASP A 109 2.21 -11.48 16.34
CA ASP A 109 1.10 -12.40 16.11
C ASP A 109 -0.13 -11.64 15.59
N LEU A 110 -0.47 -10.50 16.18
CA LEU A 110 -1.54 -9.62 15.74
C LEU A 110 -1.33 -9.10 14.31
N MET A 111 -0.08 -8.80 13.96
CA MET A 111 0.27 -8.39 12.61
C MET A 111 0.10 -9.53 11.60
N HIS A 112 0.52 -10.75 11.96
CA HIS A 112 0.36 -11.93 11.11
C HIS A 112 -1.10 -12.35 10.93
N SER A 113 -1.94 -12.21 11.95
CA SER A 113 -3.37 -12.50 11.86
C SER A 113 -4.17 -11.41 11.12
N GLY A 114 -3.56 -10.24 10.89
CA GLY A 114 -4.22 -9.10 10.26
C GLY A 114 -5.20 -8.36 11.19
N GLU A 115 -5.10 -8.58 12.50
CA GLU A 115 -5.95 -7.93 13.51
C GLU A 115 -5.44 -6.54 13.91
N SER A 116 -4.18 -6.22 13.62
CA SER A 116 -3.57 -4.93 13.94
C SER A 116 -3.34 -4.10 12.68
N ILE A 117 -3.80 -2.84 12.69
CA ILE A 117 -3.36 -1.84 11.72
C ILE A 117 -1.99 -1.31 12.15
N ARG A 118 -1.87 -0.91 13.42
CA ARG A 118 -0.63 -0.44 14.03
C ARG A 118 -0.58 -0.85 15.51
N SER A 119 0.43 -1.61 15.88
CA SER A 119 0.77 -1.87 17.28
C SER A 119 1.89 -0.93 17.70
N VAL A 120 1.77 -0.31 18.87
CA VAL A 120 2.77 0.59 19.46
C VAL A 120 3.25 0.00 20.78
N VAL A 121 4.57 -0.10 20.93
CA VAL A 121 5.18 -0.53 22.20
C VAL A 121 5.51 0.72 23.01
N ILE A 122 5.06 0.75 24.27
CA ILE A 122 5.36 1.82 25.22
C ILE A 122 6.36 1.29 26.25
N TYR A 123 7.40 2.09 26.51
CA TYR A 123 8.47 1.81 27.48
C TYR A 123 8.18 2.46 28.83
#